data_042928fcd4368499901c84bee9def85d
#
_entry.id   042928fcd4368499901c84bee9def85d
#
_cell.length_a   1.000
_cell.length_b   1.000
_cell.length_c   1.000
_cell.angle_alpha   90.00
_cell.angle_beta   90.00
_cell.angle_gamma   90.00
#
_symmetry.space_group_name_H-M   'P 1'
#
loop_
_entity.id
_entity.type
_entity.pdbx_description
1 polymer ?
#
loop_
_entity_poly.entity_id
_entity_poly.type
_entity_poly.pdbx_seq_one_letter_code
_entity_poly.pdbx_strand_id
1 'polypeptide(L)'
;MKKKEEMKFNSVLRGLVLENARLEFLINQFTKPRKKGEEKLPPVMDKASLMQIIAADPKSRVEGEDVKKVGEYTQWLIKQYLKLLPKDGEEVDKRELKGKLDLFFEDLYKTTNDLQKFDRFKNRLGERDINKYSIDSLFDAVKDLSLEKTKATSDEKKEASKTFIFPGSELVYDGPNWAITKVTDKGALGKEAACFFGGYNQETRWCTSAPGLQWFEKYIKDGPLYQVFNKSSKVTEKTGLPSERYQFHFPSGQFMDINDRQIQLVDFLNGPGEEMKEYFRPEFLKGLATGSKSDKITVNYPNDSSSQYIALYGFDEFFENLPENISRLEFSVNSRGGDNQFSGGMPIPDSLGKFKNLDAIHLQNIVSSLPASIGELKNLIFLSLPENKNLKELPKEIANLPNLSVINLKGSNPNIKIPDEILKKAEDPQSGLHIFLD
;
A
#
# COMPACT_ATOMS: atom_id res chain seq x y z
N MET A 1 -39.01 12.80 29.89
CA MET A 1 -38.23 12.20 28.80
C MET A 1 -38.81 12.49 27.43
N LYS A 2 -40.06 12.12 27.12
CA LYS A 2 -40.68 12.31 25.77
C LYS A 2 -40.59 13.74 25.20
N LYS A 3 -40.81 14.80 25.98
CA LYS A 3 -40.78 16.20 25.49
C LYS A 3 -39.38 16.68 25.04
N LYS A 4 -38.30 16.08 25.58
CA LYS A 4 -36.90 16.43 25.25
C LYS A 4 -36.45 15.72 23.99
N GLU A 5 -36.97 14.52 23.73
CA GLU A 5 -36.73 13.73 22.49
C GLU A 5 -37.50 14.34 21.32
N GLU A 6 -38.75 14.77 21.55
CA GLU A 6 -39.56 15.43 20.53
C GLU A 6 -39.01 16.80 20.12
N MET A 7 -38.41 17.58 21.06
CA MET A 7 -37.70 18.81 20.74
C MET A 7 -36.40 18.55 19.94
N LYS A 8 -35.66 17.48 20.26
CA LYS A 8 -34.47 17.08 19.47
C LYS A 8 -34.86 16.61 18.05
N PHE A 9 -35.90 15.80 17.91
CA PHE A 9 -36.39 15.32 16.63
C PHE A 9 -36.88 16.50 15.74
N ASN A 10 -37.64 17.45 16.30
CA ASN A 10 -38.08 18.64 15.58
C ASN A 10 -36.93 19.57 15.18
N SER A 11 -35.87 19.67 16.00
CA SER A 11 -34.67 20.47 15.64
C SER A 11 -33.88 19.84 14.49
N VAL A 12 -33.78 18.51 14.48
CA VAL A 12 -33.12 17.74 13.39
C VAL A 12 -33.90 17.85 12.07
N LEU A 13 -35.24 17.71 12.13
CA LEU A 13 -36.10 17.88 10.95
C LEU A 13 -36.04 19.28 10.38
N ARG A 14 -36.04 20.32 11.22
CA ARG A 14 -35.87 21.74 10.76
C ARG A 14 -34.49 21.94 10.13
N GLY A 15 -33.43 21.32 10.68
CA GLY A 15 -32.09 21.35 10.11
C GLY A 15 -32.06 20.74 8.70
N LEU A 16 -32.61 19.55 8.53
CA LEU A 16 -32.66 18.83 7.23
C LEU A 16 -33.47 19.60 6.16
N VAL A 17 -34.59 20.21 6.54
CA VAL A 17 -35.40 21.02 5.62
C VAL A 17 -34.67 22.29 5.18
N LEU A 18 -33.93 22.95 6.08
CA LEU A 18 -33.12 24.13 5.73
C LEU A 18 -31.92 23.79 4.85
N GLU A 19 -31.26 22.62 5.06
CA GLU A 19 -30.14 22.18 4.26
C GLU A 19 -30.56 21.79 2.84
N ASN A 20 -31.68 21.08 2.70
CA ASN A 20 -32.24 20.77 1.38
C ASN A 20 -32.64 22.05 0.60
N ALA A 21 -33.26 23.03 1.27
CA ALA A 21 -33.61 24.31 0.67
C ALA A 21 -32.37 25.08 0.20
N ARG A 22 -31.25 24.99 0.94
CA ARG A 22 -29.98 25.63 0.56
C ARG A 22 -29.35 24.96 -0.66
N LEU A 23 -29.33 23.64 -0.71
CA LEU A 23 -28.85 22.89 -1.87
C LEU A 23 -29.71 23.18 -3.12
N GLU A 24 -31.03 23.13 -2.99
CA GLU A 24 -31.95 23.43 -4.08
C GLU A 24 -31.78 24.86 -4.59
N PHE A 25 -31.58 25.82 -3.68
CA PHE A 25 -31.30 27.21 -4.05
C PHE A 25 -30.03 27.31 -4.91
N LEU A 26 -28.92 26.66 -4.50
CA LEU A 26 -27.68 26.66 -5.28
C LEU A 26 -27.84 26.00 -6.66
N ILE A 27 -28.53 24.86 -6.71
CA ILE A 27 -28.82 24.17 -7.98
C ILE A 27 -29.64 25.09 -8.89
N ASN A 28 -30.73 25.68 -8.38
CA ASN A 28 -31.59 26.56 -9.15
C ASN A 28 -30.87 27.81 -9.65
N GLN A 29 -29.98 28.38 -8.83
CA GLN A 29 -29.28 29.63 -9.16
C GLN A 29 -28.15 29.41 -10.17
N PHE A 30 -27.40 28.32 -10.10
CA PHE A 30 -26.16 28.18 -10.86
C PHE A 30 -26.20 27.13 -11.97
N THR A 31 -27.07 26.12 -11.88
CA THR A 31 -27.11 25.03 -12.87
C THR A 31 -28.31 25.05 -13.77
N LYS A 32 -29.25 26.00 -13.61
CA LYS A 32 -30.39 26.18 -14.55
C LYS A 32 -30.15 27.32 -15.52
N PRO A 33 -30.76 27.24 -16.75
CA PRO A 33 -30.72 28.33 -17.71
C PRO A 33 -31.24 29.63 -17.09
N ARG A 34 -30.55 30.73 -17.37
CA ARG A 34 -30.88 32.05 -16.88
C ARG A 34 -31.71 32.82 -17.95
N LYS A 35 -32.40 33.89 -17.53
CA LYS A 35 -33.09 34.78 -18.41
C LYS A 35 -32.52 36.19 -18.27
N LYS A 36 -32.21 36.86 -19.38
CA LYS A 36 -31.86 38.26 -19.42
C LYS A 36 -32.84 38.91 -20.43
N GLY A 37 -33.95 39.50 -19.91
CA GLY A 37 -35.08 39.86 -20.73
C GLY A 37 -35.77 38.65 -21.34
N GLU A 38 -35.92 38.60 -22.66
CA GLU A 38 -36.47 37.45 -23.40
C GLU A 38 -35.43 36.41 -23.78
N GLU A 39 -34.14 36.71 -23.65
CA GLU A 39 -33.04 35.83 -24.02
C GLU A 39 -32.79 34.75 -22.94
N LYS A 40 -32.71 33.48 -23.40
CA LYS A 40 -32.29 32.34 -22.55
C LYS A 40 -30.77 32.21 -22.57
N LEU A 41 -30.12 32.45 -21.42
CA LEU A 41 -28.69 32.27 -21.27
C LEU A 41 -28.41 30.85 -20.70
N PRO A 42 -27.25 30.25 -21.04
CA PRO A 42 -26.85 28.98 -20.50
C PRO A 42 -26.67 29.05 -18.97
N PRO A 43 -26.64 27.87 -18.28
CA PRO A 43 -26.27 27.81 -16.88
C PRO A 43 -24.89 28.41 -16.64
N VAL A 44 -24.63 28.89 -15.41
CA VAL A 44 -23.32 29.43 -15.02
C VAL A 44 -22.27 28.31 -14.90
N MET A 45 -22.72 27.15 -14.43
CA MET A 45 -21.92 25.94 -14.32
C MET A 45 -22.82 24.71 -14.47
N ASP A 46 -22.25 23.56 -14.78
CA ASP A 46 -22.97 22.29 -14.74
C ASP A 46 -23.13 21.77 -13.29
N LYS A 47 -23.99 20.76 -13.13
CA LYS A 47 -24.29 20.17 -11.80
C LYS A 47 -23.05 19.47 -11.23
N ALA A 48 -22.22 18.82 -12.05
CA ALA A 48 -21.03 18.12 -11.59
C ALA A 48 -20.01 19.09 -10.99
N SER A 49 -19.76 20.21 -11.67
CA SER A 49 -18.91 21.31 -11.19
C SER A 49 -19.41 21.88 -9.85
N LEU A 50 -20.71 22.10 -9.72
CA LEU A 50 -21.28 22.56 -8.45
C LEU A 50 -21.08 21.53 -7.32
N MET A 51 -21.26 20.26 -7.61
CA MET A 51 -21.06 19.21 -6.61
C MET A 51 -19.60 19.08 -6.16
N GLN A 52 -18.63 19.26 -7.05
CA GLN A 52 -17.22 19.30 -6.71
C GLN A 52 -16.89 20.50 -5.79
N ILE A 53 -17.44 21.67 -6.09
CA ILE A 53 -17.27 22.87 -5.24
C ILE A 53 -17.87 22.66 -3.84
N ILE A 54 -19.07 22.06 -3.76
CA ILE A 54 -19.69 21.73 -2.47
C ILE A 54 -18.84 20.74 -1.68
N ALA A 55 -18.33 19.70 -2.33
CA ALA A 55 -17.47 18.67 -1.72
C ALA A 55 -16.12 19.25 -1.24
N ALA A 56 -15.60 20.29 -1.89
CA ALA A 56 -14.37 20.97 -1.49
C ALA A 56 -14.52 21.86 -0.26
N ASP A 57 -15.73 22.17 0.19
CA ASP A 57 -15.95 22.92 1.43
C ASP A 57 -15.82 21.97 2.64
N PRO A 58 -14.84 22.18 3.54
CA PRO A 58 -14.60 21.29 4.69
C PRO A 58 -15.74 21.21 5.70
N LYS A 59 -16.71 22.12 5.62
CA LYS A 59 -17.94 22.12 6.43
C LYS A 59 -19.11 21.40 5.74
N SER A 60 -18.96 21.00 4.49
CA SER A 60 -19.95 20.20 3.79
C SER A 60 -19.89 18.74 4.23
N ARG A 61 -21.02 18.04 4.08
CA ARG A 61 -21.09 16.59 4.22
C ARG A 61 -21.71 15.99 2.97
N VAL A 62 -20.87 15.26 2.21
CA VAL A 62 -21.25 14.60 0.97
C VAL A 62 -21.01 13.10 1.13
N GLU A 63 -22.02 12.29 0.79
CA GLU A 63 -21.96 10.81 0.84
C GLU A 63 -22.29 10.27 -0.54
N GLY A 64 -21.26 9.93 -1.35
CA GLY A 64 -21.42 9.58 -2.76
C GLY A 64 -21.94 10.78 -3.57
N GLU A 65 -23.09 10.63 -4.21
CA GLU A 65 -23.75 11.73 -4.94
C GLU A 65 -24.72 12.55 -4.08
N ASP A 66 -24.85 12.21 -2.79
CA ASP A 66 -25.86 12.77 -1.89
C ASP A 66 -25.25 13.83 -0.98
N VAL A 67 -25.74 15.07 -1.06
CA VAL A 67 -25.30 16.16 -0.22
C VAL A 67 -26.17 16.22 1.04
N LYS A 68 -25.61 15.80 2.16
CA LYS A 68 -26.29 15.84 3.48
C LYS A 68 -26.23 17.22 4.12
N LYS A 69 -25.19 18.01 3.79
CA LYS A 69 -25.01 19.35 4.30
C LYS A 69 -24.17 20.19 3.35
N VAL A 70 -24.59 21.44 3.10
CA VAL A 70 -23.81 22.45 2.36
C VAL A 70 -23.02 23.28 3.36
N GLY A 71 -21.71 23.37 3.19
CA GLY A 71 -20.80 24.05 4.10
C GLY A 71 -20.87 25.58 4.04
N GLU A 72 -20.23 26.23 5.02
CA GLU A 72 -20.22 27.70 5.17
C GLU A 72 -19.39 28.39 4.09
N TYR A 73 -18.37 27.73 3.56
CA TYR A 73 -17.41 28.27 2.58
C TYR A 73 -17.82 28.03 1.14
N THR A 74 -18.88 27.24 0.88
CA THR A 74 -19.36 26.91 -0.46
C THR A 74 -19.64 28.18 -1.30
N GLN A 75 -20.27 29.19 -0.72
CA GLN A 75 -20.56 30.43 -1.45
C GLN A 75 -19.29 31.21 -1.80
N TRP A 76 -18.29 31.19 -0.92
CA TRP A 76 -16.99 31.80 -1.22
C TRP A 76 -16.29 31.05 -2.37
N LEU A 77 -16.27 29.72 -2.35
CA LEU A 77 -15.71 28.90 -3.45
C LEU A 77 -16.42 29.19 -4.78
N ILE A 78 -17.75 29.26 -4.78
CA ILE A 78 -18.52 29.66 -5.96
C ILE A 78 -18.10 31.05 -6.45
N LYS A 79 -17.94 32.04 -5.55
CA LYS A 79 -17.45 33.36 -5.93
C LYS A 79 -16.06 33.33 -6.56
N GLN A 80 -15.13 32.48 -6.07
CA GLN A 80 -13.82 32.34 -6.70
C GLN A 80 -13.94 31.76 -8.12
N TYR A 81 -14.78 30.72 -8.31
CA TYR A 81 -15.08 30.18 -9.63
C TYR A 81 -15.66 31.24 -10.57
N LEU A 82 -16.64 32.04 -10.11
CA LEU A 82 -17.28 33.08 -10.92
C LEU A 82 -16.31 34.18 -11.36
N LYS A 83 -15.24 34.44 -10.60
CA LYS A 83 -14.20 35.42 -11.03
C LYS A 83 -13.39 34.95 -12.23
N LEU A 84 -13.36 33.66 -12.52
CA LEU A 84 -12.67 33.08 -13.68
C LEU A 84 -13.50 33.20 -14.97
N LEU A 85 -14.81 33.40 -14.84
CA LEU A 85 -15.69 33.50 -15.97
C LEU A 85 -15.58 34.90 -16.62
N PRO A 86 -15.70 35.00 -17.96
CA PRO A 86 -15.68 36.26 -18.67
C PRO A 86 -16.83 37.16 -18.22
N LYS A 87 -16.60 38.44 -18.20
CA LYS A 87 -17.66 39.42 -17.98
C LYS A 87 -18.54 39.55 -19.21
N ASP A 88 -19.79 40.00 -19.00
CA ASP A 88 -20.74 40.22 -20.14
C ASP A 88 -20.12 41.13 -21.22
N GLY A 89 -19.98 40.56 -22.43
CA GLY A 89 -19.43 41.28 -23.60
C GLY A 89 -17.90 41.14 -23.78
N GLU A 90 -17.22 40.35 -22.98
CA GLU A 90 -15.79 40.08 -23.11
C GLU A 90 -15.57 38.84 -24.02
N GLU A 91 -14.82 39.04 -25.12
CA GLU A 91 -14.40 37.92 -25.97
C GLU A 91 -13.24 37.20 -25.30
N VAL A 92 -13.41 35.91 -25.03
CA VAL A 92 -12.39 35.07 -24.38
C VAL A 92 -12.09 33.85 -25.24
N ASP A 93 -10.83 33.52 -25.37
CA ASP A 93 -10.41 32.24 -25.95
C ASP A 93 -10.95 31.08 -25.10
N LYS A 94 -11.79 30.27 -25.75
CA LYS A 94 -12.43 29.10 -25.10
C LYS A 94 -11.40 28.09 -24.54
N ARG A 95 -10.21 27.99 -25.16
CA ARG A 95 -9.13 27.10 -24.69
C ARG A 95 -8.49 27.65 -23.45
N GLU A 96 -8.22 28.95 -23.41
CA GLU A 96 -7.67 29.62 -22.23
C GLU A 96 -8.61 29.54 -21.02
N LEU A 97 -9.92 29.84 -21.28
CA LEU A 97 -10.95 29.72 -20.24
C LEU A 97 -11.04 28.29 -19.70
N LYS A 98 -11.07 27.29 -20.58
CA LYS A 98 -11.10 25.89 -20.17
C LYS A 98 -9.88 25.56 -19.32
N GLY A 99 -8.68 25.94 -19.73
CA GLY A 99 -7.45 25.70 -18.95
C GLY A 99 -7.51 26.31 -17.55
N LYS A 100 -8.04 27.54 -17.39
CA LYS A 100 -8.24 28.19 -16.08
C LYS A 100 -9.23 27.44 -15.20
N LEU A 101 -10.32 26.93 -15.77
CA LEU A 101 -11.32 26.15 -15.04
C LEU A 101 -10.81 24.77 -14.65
N ASP A 102 -10.12 24.07 -15.53
CA ASP A 102 -9.51 22.78 -15.24
C ASP A 102 -8.51 22.93 -14.08
N LEU A 103 -7.64 23.93 -14.10
CA LEU A 103 -6.69 24.23 -13.03
C LEU A 103 -7.38 24.56 -11.70
N PHE A 104 -8.48 25.30 -11.72
CA PHE A 104 -9.27 25.57 -10.52
C PHE A 104 -9.77 24.28 -9.86
N PHE A 105 -10.31 23.34 -10.66
CA PHE A 105 -10.80 22.06 -10.15
C PHE A 105 -9.67 21.14 -9.67
N GLU A 106 -8.54 21.13 -10.35
CA GLU A 106 -7.35 20.39 -9.92
C GLU A 106 -6.81 20.86 -8.56
N ASP A 107 -6.88 22.16 -8.29
CA ASP A 107 -6.37 22.75 -7.04
C ASP A 107 -7.42 22.83 -5.91
N LEU A 108 -8.68 22.40 -6.15
CA LEU A 108 -9.71 22.44 -5.10
C LEU A 108 -9.33 21.71 -3.82
N TYR A 109 -8.59 20.58 -3.92
CA TYR A 109 -8.15 19.85 -2.72
C TYR A 109 -7.16 20.64 -1.87
N LYS A 110 -6.28 21.45 -2.49
CA LYS A 110 -5.37 22.36 -1.78
C LYS A 110 -6.17 23.46 -1.07
N THR A 111 -7.11 24.04 -1.79
CA THR A 111 -8.02 25.05 -1.26
C THR A 111 -8.87 24.52 -0.10
N THR A 112 -9.29 23.24 -0.15
CA THR A 112 -9.97 22.57 0.96
C THR A 112 -9.10 22.57 2.23
N ASN A 113 -7.82 22.20 2.09
CA ASN A 113 -6.87 22.19 3.20
C ASN A 113 -6.65 23.60 3.78
N ASP A 114 -6.55 24.61 2.93
CA ASP A 114 -6.39 26.00 3.35
C ASP A 114 -7.65 26.54 4.07
N LEU A 115 -8.84 26.17 3.60
CA LEU A 115 -10.10 26.47 4.30
C LEU A 115 -10.20 25.77 5.66
N GLN A 116 -9.71 24.53 5.78
CA GLN A 116 -9.63 23.85 7.08
C GLN A 116 -8.70 24.59 8.05
N LYS A 117 -7.53 25.02 7.57
CA LYS A 117 -6.61 25.84 8.36
C LYS A 117 -7.24 27.17 8.74
N PHE A 118 -7.87 27.85 7.80
CA PHE A 118 -8.59 29.10 8.06
C PHE A 118 -9.65 28.92 9.14
N ASP A 119 -10.54 27.93 9.01
CA ASP A 119 -11.60 27.68 10.01
C ASP A 119 -11.05 27.42 11.39
N ARG A 120 -9.98 26.65 11.49
CA ARG A 120 -9.34 26.32 12.77
C ARG A 120 -8.62 27.49 13.41
N PHE A 121 -7.98 28.33 12.60
CA PHE A 121 -7.08 29.37 13.09
C PHE A 121 -7.58 30.80 12.86
N LYS A 122 -8.78 31.00 12.29
CA LYS A 122 -9.32 32.32 11.95
C LYS A 122 -9.25 33.35 13.10
N ASN A 123 -9.32 32.90 14.36
CA ASN A 123 -9.20 33.78 15.54
C ASN A 123 -7.75 34.29 15.77
N ARG A 124 -6.74 33.71 15.09
CA ARG A 124 -5.33 34.11 15.16
C ARG A 124 -4.89 34.88 13.91
N LEU A 125 -5.73 34.94 12.88
CA LEU A 125 -5.47 35.68 11.65
C LEU A 125 -5.83 37.14 11.83
N GLY A 126 -5.13 38.01 11.11
CA GLY A 126 -5.42 39.45 11.11
C GLY A 126 -6.79 39.81 10.50
N GLU A 127 -7.25 39.00 9.54
CA GLU A 127 -8.57 39.11 8.93
C GLU A 127 -9.35 37.79 9.16
N ARG A 128 -10.60 37.91 9.61
CA ARG A 128 -11.45 36.75 9.96
C ARG A 128 -12.58 36.49 8.98
N ASP A 129 -12.81 37.44 8.09
CA ASP A 129 -13.84 37.31 7.05
C ASP A 129 -13.24 36.65 5.81
N ILE A 130 -13.67 35.42 5.51
CA ILE A 130 -13.23 34.68 4.31
C ILE A 130 -13.48 35.45 3.01
N ASN A 131 -14.48 36.31 2.96
CA ASN A 131 -14.81 37.10 1.79
C ASN A 131 -13.75 38.15 1.42
N LYS A 132 -12.83 38.44 2.34
CA LYS A 132 -11.70 39.36 2.11
C LYS A 132 -10.51 38.66 1.43
N TYR A 133 -10.54 37.33 1.31
CA TYR A 133 -9.49 36.56 0.71
C TYR A 133 -9.80 36.16 -0.74
N SER A 134 -8.77 36.15 -1.59
CA SER A 134 -8.69 35.30 -2.79
C SER A 134 -8.14 33.93 -2.39
N ILE A 135 -8.08 32.97 -3.33
CA ILE A 135 -7.42 31.66 -3.11
C ILE A 135 -5.96 31.89 -2.71
N ASP A 136 -5.22 32.70 -3.47
CA ASP A 136 -3.78 32.94 -3.24
C ASP A 136 -3.54 33.65 -1.89
N SER A 137 -4.30 34.69 -1.57
CA SER A 137 -4.14 35.38 -0.30
C SER A 137 -4.59 34.56 0.90
N LEU A 138 -5.53 33.62 0.73
CA LEU A 138 -5.87 32.63 1.74
C LEU A 138 -4.69 31.68 1.99
N PHE A 139 -4.11 31.13 0.91
CA PHE A 139 -2.93 30.29 1.00
C PHE A 139 -1.79 31.01 1.75
N ASP A 140 -1.47 32.26 1.37
CA ASP A 140 -0.41 33.03 2.04
C ASP A 140 -0.69 33.26 3.53
N ALA A 141 -1.94 33.47 3.89
CA ALA A 141 -2.33 33.69 5.28
C ALA A 141 -2.22 32.41 6.15
N VAL A 142 -2.34 31.21 5.55
CA VAL A 142 -2.42 29.94 6.29
C VAL A 142 -1.29 28.97 5.99
N LYS A 143 -0.38 29.25 5.04
CA LYS A 143 0.68 28.34 4.59
C LYS A 143 1.57 27.82 5.72
N ASP A 144 1.86 28.66 6.69
CA ASP A 144 2.72 28.34 7.84
C ASP A 144 1.93 27.67 9.00
N LEU A 145 0.61 27.53 8.86
CA LEU A 145 -0.24 26.89 9.87
C LEU A 145 -0.39 25.40 9.55
N SER A 146 -0.27 24.55 10.56
CA SER A 146 -0.51 23.11 10.45
C SER A 146 -1.82 22.71 11.12
N LEU A 147 -2.64 21.94 10.40
CA LEU A 147 -3.84 21.28 10.95
C LEU A 147 -3.47 20.11 11.83
N GLU A 148 -2.31 19.54 11.57
CA GLU A 148 -1.84 18.35 12.25
C GLU A 148 -1.45 18.67 13.69
N LYS A 149 -1.81 17.77 14.56
CA LYS A 149 -1.27 17.73 15.91
C LYS A 149 0.18 17.27 15.78
N THR A 150 1.12 18.20 15.89
CA THR A 150 2.54 17.93 15.64
C THR A 150 3.25 17.23 16.79
N LYS A 151 2.63 17.25 18.00
CA LYS A 151 3.21 16.63 19.21
C LYS A 151 2.12 16.05 20.09
N ALA A 152 2.35 14.85 20.57
CA ALA A 152 1.52 14.26 21.61
C ALA A 152 1.74 14.97 22.95
N THR A 153 0.72 15.00 23.78
CA THR A 153 0.77 15.52 25.17
C THR A 153 1.59 14.58 26.06
N SER A 154 2.00 15.06 27.22
CA SER A 154 2.69 14.24 28.23
C SER A 154 1.84 13.04 28.66
N ASP A 155 0.53 13.22 28.82
CA ASP A 155 -0.39 12.15 29.24
C ASP A 155 -0.58 11.10 28.15
N GLU A 156 -0.68 11.51 26.88
CA GLU A 156 -0.73 10.58 25.76
C GLU A 156 0.55 9.75 25.62
N LYS A 157 1.71 10.34 25.87
CA LYS A 157 3.00 9.62 25.88
C LYS A 157 3.08 8.63 27.03
N LYS A 158 2.61 9.01 28.20
CA LYS A 158 2.57 8.14 29.38
C LYS A 158 1.60 6.99 29.20
N GLU A 159 0.46 7.23 28.57
CA GLU A 159 -0.49 6.16 28.24
C GLU A 159 0.05 5.26 27.16
N ALA A 160 0.65 5.80 26.10
CA ALA A 160 1.24 5.02 25.02
C ALA A 160 2.38 4.09 25.46
N SER A 161 3.11 4.43 26.53
CA SER A 161 4.14 3.55 27.08
C SER A 161 3.56 2.28 27.74
N LYS A 162 2.28 2.31 28.13
CA LYS A 162 1.59 1.18 28.76
C LYS A 162 0.76 0.39 27.74
N THR A 163 0.12 1.09 26.82
CA THR A 163 -0.86 0.53 25.89
C THR A 163 -0.26 0.23 24.51
N PHE A 164 0.95 0.72 24.23
CA PHE A 164 1.57 0.70 22.90
C PHE A 164 0.74 1.39 21.82
N ILE A 165 -0.21 2.27 22.21
CA ILE A 165 -1.06 3.05 21.32
C ILE A 165 -0.64 4.52 21.42
N PHE A 166 -0.20 5.09 20.30
CA PHE A 166 0.21 6.48 20.20
C PHE A 166 -0.64 7.18 19.12
N PRO A 167 -0.96 8.48 19.27
CA PRO A 167 -1.63 9.22 18.19
C PRO A 167 -0.89 9.07 16.85
N GLY A 168 -1.61 8.63 15.81
CA GLY A 168 -1.02 8.30 14.49
C GLY A 168 -0.52 6.86 14.35
N SER A 169 -0.82 5.99 15.31
CA SER A 169 -0.52 4.56 15.28
C SER A 169 -1.69 3.73 15.83
N GLU A 170 -1.66 2.45 15.58
CA GLU A 170 -2.62 1.46 16.06
C GLU A 170 -1.91 0.23 16.63
N LEU A 171 -2.40 -0.30 17.74
CA LEU A 171 -1.98 -1.60 18.26
C LEU A 171 -2.67 -2.68 17.42
N VAL A 172 -1.88 -3.49 16.72
CA VAL A 172 -2.39 -4.47 15.75
C VAL A 172 -2.17 -5.92 16.18
N TYR A 173 -1.35 -6.13 17.20
CA TYR A 173 -1.14 -7.41 17.85
C TYR A 173 -0.79 -7.21 19.33
N ASP A 174 -1.44 -7.94 20.20
CA ASP A 174 -1.17 -7.96 21.65
C ASP A 174 -1.20 -9.40 22.16
N GLY A 175 -0.06 -10.10 21.99
CA GLY A 175 0.13 -11.48 22.42
C GLY A 175 0.65 -11.56 23.87
N PRO A 176 0.92 -12.78 24.36
CA PRO A 176 1.43 -12.99 25.73
C PRO A 176 2.75 -12.27 26.01
N ASN A 177 3.71 -12.36 25.09
CA ASN A 177 5.06 -11.81 25.28
C ASN A 177 5.36 -10.62 24.37
N TRP A 178 4.65 -10.46 23.27
CA TRP A 178 4.93 -9.45 22.27
C TRP A 178 3.72 -8.55 21.99
N ALA A 179 4.01 -7.31 21.65
CA ALA A 179 3.04 -6.36 21.11
C ALA A 179 3.56 -5.77 19.80
N ILE A 180 2.66 -5.49 18.85
CA ILE A 180 3.00 -4.85 17.59
C ILE A 180 2.13 -3.62 17.42
N THR A 181 2.76 -2.48 17.25
CA THR A 181 2.12 -1.23 16.87
C THR A 181 2.46 -0.88 15.43
N LYS A 182 1.46 -0.50 14.66
CA LYS A 182 1.59 -0.11 13.27
C LYS A 182 1.43 1.41 13.15
N VAL A 183 2.46 2.08 12.67
CA VAL A 183 2.41 3.51 12.35
C VAL A 183 1.95 3.65 10.91
N THR A 184 0.77 4.24 10.71
CA THR A 184 0.13 4.40 9.38
C THR A 184 -0.05 5.85 8.98
N ASP A 185 -0.09 6.77 9.96
CA ASP A 185 -0.15 8.21 9.69
C ASP A 185 1.13 8.68 8.99
N LYS A 186 0.95 9.33 7.83
CA LYS A 186 2.06 9.80 6.99
C LYS A 186 2.54 11.21 7.35
N GLY A 187 1.84 11.87 8.26
CA GLY A 187 2.09 13.23 8.66
C GLY A 187 2.89 13.36 9.97
N ALA A 188 2.69 14.49 10.63
CA ALA A 188 3.46 14.86 11.81
C ALA A 188 3.18 13.97 13.04
N LEU A 189 1.97 13.42 13.18
CA LEU A 189 1.65 12.49 14.27
C LEU A 189 2.33 11.14 14.08
N GLY A 190 2.35 10.58 12.86
CA GLY A 190 3.07 9.36 12.58
C GLY A 190 4.57 9.51 12.78
N LYS A 191 5.14 10.66 12.39
CA LYS A 191 6.54 10.98 12.67
C LYS A 191 6.82 11.07 14.18
N GLU A 192 5.95 11.73 14.93
CA GLU A 192 6.06 11.81 16.40
C GLU A 192 5.91 10.42 17.04
N ALA A 193 5.02 9.56 16.53
CA ALA A 193 4.88 8.18 16.97
C ALA A 193 6.17 7.39 16.75
N ALA A 194 6.75 7.47 15.55
CA ALA A 194 8.02 6.80 15.23
C ALA A 194 9.17 7.32 16.13
N CYS A 195 9.22 8.63 16.36
CA CYS A 195 10.19 9.23 17.29
C CYS A 195 10.01 8.74 18.72
N PHE A 196 8.76 8.70 19.23
CA PHE A 196 8.46 8.24 20.57
C PHE A 196 8.82 6.76 20.76
N PHE A 197 8.36 5.89 19.86
CA PHE A 197 8.66 4.45 19.94
C PHE A 197 10.15 4.13 19.79
N GLY A 198 10.90 4.95 19.06
CA GLY A 198 12.35 4.88 18.97
C GLY A 198 13.11 5.63 20.07
N GLY A 199 12.39 6.21 21.05
CA GLY A 199 13.02 6.96 22.15
C GLY A 199 13.76 8.21 21.71
N TYR A 200 13.27 8.87 20.65
CA TYR A 200 13.83 10.10 20.09
C TYR A 200 15.33 9.98 19.71
N ASN A 201 15.70 8.81 19.16
CA ASN A 201 17.08 8.47 18.79
C ASN A 201 18.08 8.46 19.98
N GLN A 202 17.57 8.24 21.19
CA GLN A 202 18.41 8.13 22.41
C GLN A 202 18.33 6.73 23.03
N GLU A 203 17.23 6.02 22.78
CA GLU A 203 17.02 4.63 23.26
C GLU A 203 17.18 3.61 22.12
N THR A 204 16.93 4.03 20.89
CA THR A 204 17.26 3.27 19.67
C THR A 204 18.06 4.15 18.72
N ARG A 205 18.70 3.52 17.73
CA ARG A 205 19.46 4.20 16.67
C ARG A 205 18.70 4.31 15.36
N TRP A 206 17.41 4.01 15.34
CA TRP A 206 16.61 4.04 14.12
C TRP A 206 16.60 5.42 13.48
N CYS A 207 16.94 5.46 12.21
CA CYS A 207 16.96 6.71 11.44
C CYS A 207 15.57 7.38 11.37
N THR A 208 14.49 6.60 11.41
CA THR A 208 13.11 7.07 11.41
C THR A 208 12.69 7.75 12.71
N SER A 209 13.40 7.48 13.82
CA SER A 209 13.15 8.07 15.15
C SER A 209 13.94 9.34 15.45
N ALA A 210 14.74 9.82 14.49
CA ALA A 210 15.51 11.04 14.62
C ALA A 210 14.67 12.25 14.19
N PRO A 211 14.33 13.19 15.10
CA PRO A 211 13.37 14.27 14.82
C PRO A 211 13.75 15.21 13.67
N GLY A 212 15.04 15.36 13.40
CA GLY A 212 15.56 16.26 12.36
C GLY A 212 15.79 15.60 10.99
N LEU A 213 15.57 14.30 10.85
CA LEU A 213 15.84 13.57 9.62
C LEU A 213 14.55 13.27 8.84
N GLN A 214 14.68 13.25 7.52
CA GLN A 214 13.55 12.98 6.59
C GLN A 214 13.38 11.49 6.26
N TRP A 215 13.95 10.60 7.07
CA TRP A 215 13.87 9.15 6.80
C TRP A 215 12.48 8.58 7.03
N PHE A 216 11.74 9.11 8.00
CA PHE A 216 10.36 8.70 8.24
C PHE A 216 9.51 8.85 7.00
N GLU A 217 9.53 10.02 6.36
CA GLU A 217 8.74 10.33 5.17
C GLU A 217 9.09 9.42 3.98
N LYS A 218 10.35 9.00 3.88
CA LYS A 218 10.79 8.06 2.85
C LYS A 218 10.17 6.69 3.03
N TYR A 219 10.23 6.13 4.26
CA TYR A 219 9.71 4.78 4.52
C TYR A 219 8.18 4.73 4.53
N ILE A 220 7.53 5.65 5.24
CA ILE A 220 6.06 5.64 5.40
C ILE A 220 5.31 5.84 4.07
N LYS A 221 5.97 6.42 3.06
CA LYS A 221 5.42 6.55 1.71
C LYS A 221 5.18 5.18 1.07
N ASP A 222 6.10 4.25 1.24
CA ASP A 222 6.10 2.95 0.60
C ASP A 222 5.29 1.91 1.40
N GLY A 223 5.10 2.14 2.71
CA GLY A 223 4.30 1.29 3.57
C GLY A 223 4.41 1.63 5.06
N PRO A 224 3.66 0.92 5.91
CA PRO A 224 3.66 1.19 7.34
C PRO A 224 4.96 0.75 8.00
N LEU A 225 5.32 1.44 9.09
CA LEU A 225 6.34 1.00 10.03
C LEU A 225 5.69 0.18 11.14
N TYR A 226 6.23 -1.00 11.41
CA TYR A 226 5.83 -1.83 12.54
C TYR A 226 6.84 -1.68 13.67
N GLN A 227 6.33 -1.36 14.85
CA GLN A 227 7.10 -1.30 16.09
C GLN A 227 6.77 -2.54 16.92
N VAL A 228 7.76 -3.40 17.15
CA VAL A 228 7.59 -4.69 17.81
C VAL A 228 8.24 -4.63 19.18
N PHE A 229 7.48 -4.94 20.23
CA PHE A 229 7.91 -4.79 21.63
C PHE A 229 7.90 -6.12 22.36
N ASN A 230 9.01 -6.46 23.01
CA ASN A 230 9.05 -7.56 23.98
C ASN A 230 8.53 -7.07 25.34
N LYS A 231 7.30 -7.44 25.69
CA LYS A 231 6.61 -7.02 26.92
C LYS A 231 7.31 -7.50 28.19
N SER A 232 8.10 -8.58 28.10
CA SER A 232 8.84 -9.14 29.23
C SER A 232 10.20 -8.48 29.48
N SER A 233 10.66 -7.62 28.57
CA SER A 233 11.91 -6.90 28.73
C SER A 233 11.79 -5.73 29.71
N LYS A 234 12.94 -5.30 30.27
CA LYS A 234 12.98 -4.14 31.16
C LYS A 234 12.47 -2.90 30.42
N VAL A 235 11.78 -2.01 31.15
CA VAL A 235 11.38 -0.72 30.59
C VAL A 235 12.51 0.29 30.65
N THR A 236 12.55 1.19 29.64
CA THR A 236 13.54 2.27 29.59
C THR A 236 13.10 3.45 30.46
N GLU A 237 14.05 4.18 31.01
CA GLU A 237 13.77 5.32 31.93
C GLU A 237 13.09 6.49 31.24
N LYS A 238 13.43 6.76 29.97
CA LYS A 238 12.98 7.95 29.27
C LYS A 238 11.55 7.85 28.74
N THR A 239 11.22 6.74 28.09
CA THR A 239 9.88 6.56 27.47
C THR A 239 8.98 5.61 28.25
N GLY A 240 9.53 4.77 29.13
CA GLY A 240 8.80 3.71 29.80
C GLY A 240 8.45 2.53 28.88
N LEU A 241 8.99 2.50 27.65
CA LEU A 241 8.79 1.43 26.68
C LEU A 241 9.74 0.26 26.96
N PRO A 242 9.43 -0.97 26.51
CA PRO A 242 10.33 -2.11 26.56
C PRO A 242 11.69 -1.79 25.95
N SER A 243 12.77 -2.22 26.60
CA SER A 243 14.13 -2.03 26.12
C SER A 243 14.44 -2.90 24.91
N GLU A 244 13.84 -4.08 24.83
CA GLU A 244 13.93 -4.95 23.66
C GLU A 244 12.75 -4.66 22.73
N ARG A 245 13.07 -4.05 21.63
CA ARG A 245 12.11 -3.70 20.60
C ARG A 245 12.77 -3.64 19.22
N TYR A 246 11.94 -3.76 18.19
CA TYR A 246 12.39 -3.84 16.81
C TYR A 246 11.53 -2.92 15.95
N GLN A 247 12.09 -2.51 14.80
CA GLN A 247 11.34 -1.79 13.77
C GLN A 247 11.37 -2.57 12.47
N PHE A 248 10.19 -2.89 11.93
CA PHE A 248 10.04 -3.62 10.69
C PHE A 248 9.39 -2.76 9.61
N HIS A 249 9.95 -2.84 8.40
CA HIS A 249 9.40 -2.23 7.21
C HIS A 249 9.47 -3.22 6.04
N PHE A 250 8.36 -3.89 5.79
CA PHE A 250 8.27 -4.96 4.78
C PHE A 250 8.57 -4.50 3.35
N PRO A 251 8.08 -3.31 2.87
CA PRO A 251 8.36 -2.87 1.50
C PRO A 251 9.84 -2.72 1.18
N SER A 252 10.69 -2.37 2.16
CA SER A 252 12.14 -2.24 1.97
C SER A 252 12.92 -3.46 2.45
N GLY A 253 12.26 -4.46 3.05
CA GLY A 253 12.93 -5.61 3.66
C GLY A 253 13.81 -5.27 4.86
N GLN A 254 13.55 -4.14 5.53
CA GLN A 254 14.34 -3.71 6.69
C GLN A 254 13.68 -4.15 7.99
N PHE A 255 14.41 -4.97 8.75
CA PHE A 255 14.00 -5.53 10.04
C PHE A 255 15.11 -5.25 11.04
N MET A 256 14.95 -4.17 11.82
CA MET A 256 16.05 -3.56 12.58
C MET A 256 15.89 -3.78 14.08
N ASP A 257 17.00 -4.13 14.75
CA ASP A 257 17.10 -4.10 16.21
C ASP A 257 17.24 -2.66 16.74
N ILE A 258 17.35 -2.49 18.06
CA ILE A 258 17.50 -1.17 18.70
C ILE A 258 18.78 -0.42 18.28
N ASN A 259 19.79 -1.11 17.75
CA ASN A 259 21.06 -0.53 17.30
C ASN A 259 21.05 -0.20 15.81
N ASP A 260 19.90 -0.29 15.15
CA ASP A 260 19.73 -0.13 13.69
C ASP A 260 20.53 -1.18 12.91
N ARG A 261 20.62 -2.40 13.44
CA ARG A 261 21.24 -3.54 12.80
C ARG A 261 20.17 -4.44 12.22
N GLN A 262 20.37 -4.86 10.98
CA GLN A 262 19.49 -5.81 10.31
C GLN A 262 19.48 -7.14 11.08
N ILE A 263 18.29 -7.63 11.44
CA ILE A 263 18.10 -8.99 11.97
C ILE A 263 17.65 -9.94 10.85
N GLN A 264 17.89 -11.23 11.06
CA GLN A 264 17.31 -12.27 10.21
C GLN A 264 15.87 -12.52 10.67
N LEU A 265 14.91 -11.97 9.91
CA LEU A 265 13.49 -12.06 10.29
C LEU A 265 13.00 -13.50 10.40
N VAL A 266 13.50 -14.40 9.55
CA VAL A 266 13.17 -15.82 9.57
C VAL A 266 13.59 -16.45 10.90
N ASP A 267 14.83 -16.21 11.35
CA ASP A 267 15.34 -16.73 12.61
C ASP A 267 14.57 -16.15 13.80
N PHE A 268 14.23 -14.86 13.72
CA PHE A 268 13.44 -14.19 14.74
C PHE A 268 12.03 -14.79 14.86
N LEU A 269 11.32 -15.01 13.74
CA LEU A 269 9.96 -15.57 13.71
C LEU A 269 9.90 -17.10 13.87
N ASN A 270 11.00 -17.82 13.73
CA ASN A 270 11.10 -19.22 14.10
C ASN A 270 11.70 -19.42 15.51
N GLY A 271 11.96 -18.34 16.21
CA GLY A 271 12.56 -18.32 17.55
C GLY A 271 11.81 -17.40 18.51
N PRO A 272 12.43 -16.30 18.99
CA PRO A 272 11.83 -15.47 20.06
C PRO A 272 10.51 -14.82 19.66
N GLY A 273 10.28 -14.55 18.37
CA GLY A 273 9.07 -13.95 17.82
C GLY A 273 8.04 -14.91 17.26
N GLU A 274 8.13 -16.21 17.53
CA GLU A 274 7.29 -17.25 16.94
C GLU A 274 5.79 -16.97 17.10
N GLU A 275 5.36 -16.46 18.22
CA GLU A 275 3.94 -16.13 18.47
C GLU A 275 3.35 -15.10 17.49
N MET A 276 4.20 -14.30 16.84
CA MET A 276 3.80 -13.26 15.88
C MET A 276 3.85 -13.74 14.42
N LYS A 277 4.34 -14.94 14.16
CA LYS A 277 4.57 -15.48 12.82
C LYS A 277 3.32 -15.41 11.95
N GLU A 278 2.19 -15.89 12.45
CA GLU A 278 0.92 -15.87 11.71
C GLU A 278 0.36 -14.47 11.53
N TYR A 279 0.63 -13.54 12.45
CA TYR A 279 0.25 -12.13 12.27
C TYR A 279 0.93 -11.50 11.05
N PHE A 280 2.22 -11.78 10.83
CA PHE A 280 2.98 -11.22 9.71
C PHE A 280 2.78 -11.95 8.38
N ARG A 281 2.14 -13.12 8.36
CA ARG A 281 1.87 -13.90 7.15
C ARG A 281 1.25 -13.07 6.01
N PRO A 282 0.22 -12.22 6.24
CA PRO A 282 -0.35 -11.39 5.18
C PRO A 282 0.63 -10.38 4.57
N GLU A 283 1.63 -9.90 5.30
CA GLU A 283 2.63 -8.97 4.77
C GLU A 283 3.56 -9.67 3.77
N PHE A 284 3.95 -10.93 4.06
CA PHE A 284 4.71 -11.74 3.12
C PHE A 284 3.88 -12.08 1.87
N LEU A 285 2.60 -12.43 2.03
CA LEU A 285 1.69 -12.72 0.91
C LEU A 285 1.49 -11.50 -0.01
N LYS A 286 1.42 -10.28 0.54
CA LYS A 286 1.41 -9.05 -0.28
C LYS A 286 2.66 -8.93 -1.14
N GLY A 287 3.83 -9.30 -0.60
CA GLY A 287 5.09 -9.33 -1.35
C GLY A 287 5.04 -10.29 -2.54
N LEU A 288 4.43 -11.47 -2.37
CA LEU A 288 4.22 -12.43 -3.45
C LEU A 288 3.25 -11.90 -4.52
N ALA A 289 2.17 -11.22 -4.10
CA ALA A 289 1.16 -10.67 -5.00
C ALA A 289 1.64 -9.42 -5.76
N THR A 290 2.50 -8.58 -5.17
CA THR A 290 3.03 -7.36 -5.84
C THR A 290 4.10 -7.65 -6.87
N GLY A 291 4.76 -8.82 -6.80
CA GLY A 291 5.56 -9.36 -7.90
C GLY A 291 4.74 -9.62 -9.17
N SER A 292 3.43 -9.76 -9.04
CA SER A 292 2.48 -10.09 -10.11
C SER A 292 2.02 -8.91 -10.98
N LYS A 293 2.64 -7.73 -10.92
CA LYS A 293 2.50 -6.73 -12.01
C LYS A 293 3.16 -7.19 -13.30
N SER A 294 4.08 -8.14 -13.21
CA SER A 294 4.54 -8.97 -14.30
C SER A 294 3.99 -10.38 -14.04
N ASP A 295 3.52 -11.05 -15.04
CA ASP A 295 3.17 -12.46 -15.09
C ASP A 295 4.36 -13.40 -14.76
N LYS A 296 5.41 -12.85 -14.12
CA LYS A 296 6.68 -13.50 -13.78
C LYS A 296 6.91 -13.47 -12.27
N ILE A 297 7.13 -14.63 -11.68
CA ILE A 297 7.61 -14.80 -10.32
C ILE A 297 9.10 -15.11 -10.34
N THR A 298 9.89 -14.29 -9.67
CA THR A 298 11.32 -14.51 -9.49
C THR A 298 11.62 -14.60 -7.99
N VAL A 299 12.28 -15.69 -7.60
CA VAL A 299 12.75 -15.92 -6.23
C VAL A 299 14.27 -15.96 -6.23
N ASN A 300 14.89 -15.04 -5.49
CA ASN A 300 16.33 -14.97 -5.32
C ASN A 300 16.69 -15.30 -3.85
N TYR A 301 17.00 -16.55 -3.61
CA TYR A 301 17.34 -17.00 -2.27
C TYR A 301 18.79 -16.58 -1.90
N PRO A 302 19.05 -16.13 -0.67
CA PRO A 302 18.12 -15.96 0.47
C PRO A 302 17.55 -14.54 0.66
N ASN A 303 17.60 -13.68 -0.35
CA ASN A 303 17.60 -12.23 -0.18
C ASN A 303 16.26 -11.53 -0.45
N ASP A 304 15.20 -12.25 -0.82
CA ASP A 304 13.90 -11.63 -1.09
C ASP A 304 12.77 -12.12 -0.17
N SER A 305 11.63 -11.43 -0.22
CA SER A 305 10.45 -11.76 0.60
C SER A 305 9.89 -13.15 0.29
N SER A 306 10.03 -13.63 -0.94
CA SER A 306 9.57 -14.95 -1.35
C SER A 306 10.40 -16.06 -0.71
N SER A 307 11.72 -15.89 -0.66
CA SER A 307 12.62 -16.84 0.01
C SER A 307 12.38 -16.88 1.53
N GLN A 308 12.11 -15.73 2.14
CA GLN A 308 11.75 -15.67 3.55
C GLN A 308 10.40 -16.34 3.80
N TYR A 309 9.41 -16.16 2.93
CA TYR A 309 8.12 -16.85 3.03
C TYR A 309 8.29 -18.37 2.98
N ILE A 310 9.08 -18.88 2.03
CA ILE A 310 9.37 -20.32 1.92
C ILE A 310 10.04 -20.85 3.18
N ALA A 311 10.99 -20.09 3.74
CA ALA A 311 11.70 -20.49 4.96
C ALA A 311 10.80 -20.50 6.21
N LEU A 312 9.74 -19.72 6.24
CA LEU A 312 8.78 -19.63 7.34
C LEU A 312 7.63 -20.66 7.22
N TYR A 313 7.07 -20.80 6.02
CA TYR A 313 5.80 -21.50 5.82
C TYR A 313 5.93 -22.76 4.96
N GLY A 314 7.08 -22.96 4.32
CA GLY A 314 7.35 -24.12 3.49
C GLY A 314 7.09 -23.88 2.00
N PHE A 315 7.59 -24.84 1.22
CA PHE A 315 7.59 -24.75 -0.24
C PHE A 315 6.21 -25.06 -0.83
N ASP A 316 5.50 -26.02 -0.24
CA ASP A 316 4.13 -26.38 -0.67
C ASP A 316 3.19 -25.19 -0.51
N GLU A 317 3.23 -24.55 0.64
CA GLU A 317 2.42 -23.38 0.93
C GLU A 317 2.77 -22.19 0.02
N PHE A 318 4.04 -21.99 -0.31
CA PHE A 318 4.46 -20.99 -1.28
C PHE A 318 3.78 -21.21 -2.64
N PHE A 319 3.84 -22.44 -3.17
CA PHE A 319 3.20 -22.77 -4.45
C PHE A 319 1.68 -22.63 -4.39
N GLU A 320 1.04 -22.99 -3.27
CA GLU A 320 -0.40 -22.85 -3.08
C GLU A 320 -0.88 -21.39 -3.15
N ASN A 321 -0.07 -20.46 -2.65
CA ASN A 321 -0.40 -19.04 -2.59
C ASN A 321 0.07 -18.22 -3.80
N LEU A 322 0.79 -18.81 -4.77
CA LEU A 322 1.14 -18.11 -6.00
C LEU A 322 -0.10 -17.83 -6.86
N PRO A 323 -0.14 -16.67 -7.56
CA PRO A 323 -1.19 -16.36 -8.52
C PRO A 323 -1.22 -17.39 -9.67
N GLU A 324 -2.40 -17.90 -10.03
CA GLU A 324 -2.54 -18.93 -11.08
C GLU A 324 -2.22 -18.43 -12.50
N ASN A 325 -2.27 -17.12 -12.71
CA ASN A 325 -2.08 -16.49 -14.03
C ASN A 325 -0.62 -16.21 -14.41
N ILE A 326 0.35 -16.74 -13.65
CA ILE A 326 1.77 -16.53 -13.96
C ILE A 326 2.16 -17.23 -15.26
N SER A 327 3.00 -16.55 -16.07
CA SER A 327 3.57 -17.11 -17.29
C SER A 327 5.01 -17.63 -17.09
N ARG A 328 5.74 -17.08 -16.11
CA ARG A 328 7.13 -17.44 -15.81
C ARG A 328 7.37 -17.67 -14.34
N LEU A 329 8.09 -18.77 -14.05
CA LEU A 329 8.57 -19.07 -12.71
C LEU A 329 10.10 -19.23 -12.75
N GLU A 330 10.79 -18.32 -12.05
CA GLU A 330 12.24 -18.37 -11.92
C GLU A 330 12.64 -18.49 -10.44
N PHE A 331 13.50 -19.46 -10.17
CA PHE A 331 14.07 -19.66 -8.86
C PHE A 331 15.58 -19.82 -8.99
N SER A 332 16.34 -18.92 -8.35
CA SER A 332 17.79 -18.95 -8.36
C SER A 332 18.32 -18.95 -6.93
N VAL A 333 19.15 -19.94 -6.62
CA VAL A 333 19.82 -20.01 -5.32
C VAL A 333 21.24 -19.51 -5.48
N ASN A 334 21.57 -18.41 -4.80
CA ASN A 334 22.91 -17.84 -4.85
C ASN A 334 23.84 -18.62 -3.90
N SER A 335 24.72 -19.43 -4.47
CA SER A 335 25.62 -20.33 -3.71
C SER A 335 26.76 -19.63 -2.95
N ARG A 336 26.83 -18.29 -2.97
CA ARG A 336 27.97 -17.54 -2.44
C ARG A 336 27.95 -17.27 -0.91
N GLY A 337 27.00 -17.78 -0.18
CA GLY A 337 26.88 -17.48 1.26
C GLY A 337 26.30 -18.60 2.10
N GLY A 338 27.16 -19.36 2.78
CA GLY A 338 26.78 -20.16 3.94
C GLY A 338 25.90 -21.39 3.67
N ASP A 339 25.50 -22.06 4.72
CA ASP A 339 24.65 -23.25 4.70
C ASP A 339 23.31 -22.94 3.98
N ASN A 340 23.23 -23.45 2.73
CA ASN A 340 22.02 -23.36 1.96
C ASN A 340 21.03 -24.42 2.46
N GLN A 341 19.93 -24.00 3.11
CA GLN A 341 18.89 -24.92 3.58
C GLN A 341 18.26 -25.77 2.46
N PHE A 342 18.49 -25.39 1.21
CA PHE A 342 18.06 -26.15 0.02
C PHE A 342 19.16 -27.03 -0.59
N SER A 343 20.30 -27.18 0.06
CA SER A 343 21.44 -27.97 -0.45
C SER A 343 21.10 -29.43 -0.77
N GLY A 344 20.05 -29.97 -0.14
CA GLY A 344 19.48 -31.29 -0.45
C GLY A 344 18.55 -31.34 -1.66
N GLY A 345 18.24 -30.20 -2.26
CA GLY A 345 17.16 -30.03 -3.22
C GLY A 345 15.79 -30.22 -2.58
N MET A 346 14.76 -29.66 -3.20
CA MET A 346 13.37 -29.77 -2.74
C MET A 346 12.50 -30.44 -3.79
N PRO A 347 11.52 -31.27 -3.38
CA PRO A 347 10.51 -31.75 -4.31
C PRO A 347 9.61 -30.56 -4.72
N ILE A 348 9.37 -30.40 -6.00
CA ILE A 348 8.37 -29.45 -6.49
C ILE A 348 6.99 -30.05 -6.27
N PRO A 349 6.03 -29.34 -5.65
CA PRO A 349 4.73 -29.89 -5.28
C PRO A 349 3.80 -30.08 -6.50
N ASP A 350 2.79 -30.94 -6.35
CA ASP A 350 1.79 -31.22 -7.38
C ASP A 350 0.96 -29.97 -7.76
N SER A 351 0.86 -28.99 -6.86
CA SER A 351 0.23 -27.69 -7.13
C SER A 351 0.89 -26.90 -8.28
N LEU A 352 2.10 -27.28 -8.74
CA LEU A 352 2.70 -26.77 -9.98
C LEU A 352 1.73 -26.89 -11.16
N GLY A 353 0.98 -27.99 -11.26
CA GLY A 353 0.05 -28.25 -12.36
C GLY A 353 -1.09 -27.23 -12.51
N LYS A 354 -1.38 -26.41 -11.50
CA LYS A 354 -2.43 -25.38 -11.59
C LYS A 354 -2.06 -24.20 -12.50
N PHE A 355 -0.77 -23.93 -12.73
CA PHE A 355 -0.29 -22.75 -13.47
C PHE A 355 -0.36 -22.94 -14.98
N LYS A 356 -1.55 -23.04 -15.54
CA LYS A 356 -1.80 -23.38 -16.95
C LYS A 356 -1.21 -22.36 -17.96
N ASN A 357 -0.88 -21.16 -17.52
CA ASN A 357 -0.29 -20.10 -18.35
C ASN A 357 1.24 -20.11 -18.40
N LEU A 358 1.91 -20.99 -17.64
CA LEU A 358 3.38 -21.07 -17.65
C LEU A 358 3.91 -21.42 -19.03
N ASP A 359 4.73 -20.52 -19.58
CA ASP A 359 5.52 -20.72 -20.79
C ASP A 359 7.00 -21.03 -20.49
N ALA A 360 7.51 -20.59 -19.33
CA ALA A 360 8.89 -20.81 -18.91
C ALA A 360 9.02 -21.13 -17.42
N ILE A 361 9.81 -22.16 -17.14
CA ILE A 361 10.24 -22.54 -15.79
C ILE A 361 11.77 -22.54 -15.76
N HIS A 362 12.36 -21.80 -14.83
CA HIS A 362 13.80 -21.81 -14.55
C HIS A 362 14.03 -22.04 -13.06
N LEU A 363 14.52 -23.22 -12.68
CA LEU A 363 14.75 -23.64 -11.30
C LEU A 363 16.20 -24.09 -11.16
N GLN A 364 17.07 -23.19 -10.68
CA GLN A 364 18.51 -23.43 -10.55
C GLN A 364 18.87 -23.89 -9.14
N ASN A 365 19.55 -25.03 -9.02
CA ASN A 365 20.14 -25.57 -7.78
C ASN A 365 19.15 -25.71 -6.62
N ILE A 366 17.91 -26.17 -6.89
CA ILE A 366 16.86 -26.28 -5.86
C ILE A 366 16.01 -27.54 -5.97
N VAL A 367 16.01 -28.22 -7.12
CA VAL A 367 15.06 -29.30 -7.39
C VAL A 367 15.66 -30.66 -7.05
N SER A 368 14.93 -31.48 -6.27
CA SER A 368 15.23 -32.91 -6.09
C SER A 368 14.28 -33.83 -6.88
N SER A 369 13.05 -33.37 -7.14
CA SER A 369 12.08 -34.07 -7.97
C SER A 369 11.06 -33.11 -8.57
N LEU A 370 10.49 -33.49 -9.71
CA LEU A 370 9.37 -32.80 -10.36
C LEU A 370 8.11 -33.66 -10.25
N PRO A 371 6.92 -33.05 -10.09
CA PRO A 371 5.67 -33.79 -10.04
C PRO A 371 5.17 -34.19 -11.43
N ALA A 372 4.38 -35.27 -11.50
CA ALA A 372 3.71 -35.69 -12.73
C ALA A 372 2.78 -34.62 -13.31
N SER A 373 2.23 -33.76 -12.44
CA SER A 373 1.38 -32.62 -12.82
C SER A 373 2.06 -31.59 -13.74
N ILE A 374 3.39 -31.61 -13.87
CA ILE A 374 4.10 -30.79 -14.87
C ILE A 374 3.58 -31.08 -16.28
N GLY A 375 3.14 -32.31 -16.58
CA GLY A 375 2.53 -32.71 -17.86
C GLY A 375 1.20 -31.99 -18.18
N GLU A 376 0.66 -31.23 -17.23
CA GLU A 376 -0.55 -30.43 -17.40
C GLU A 376 -0.27 -29.03 -17.94
N LEU A 377 0.99 -28.59 -17.98
CA LEU A 377 1.42 -27.24 -18.38
C LEU A 377 1.51 -27.11 -19.91
N LYS A 378 0.39 -27.18 -20.61
CA LYS A 378 0.34 -27.29 -22.07
C LYS A 378 0.97 -26.09 -22.82
N ASN A 379 1.14 -24.97 -22.16
CA ASN A 379 1.79 -23.78 -22.72
C ASN A 379 3.31 -23.74 -22.50
N LEU A 380 3.88 -24.69 -21.74
CA LEU A 380 5.29 -24.68 -21.39
C LEU A 380 6.17 -24.88 -22.63
N ILE A 381 7.09 -23.92 -22.85
CA ILE A 381 8.05 -23.88 -23.96
C ILE A 381 9.47 -24.17 -23.45
N PHE A 382 9.82 -23.60 -22.30
CA PHE A 382 11.15 -23.69 -21.72
C PHE A 382 11.12 -24.32 -20.33
N LEU A 383 11.82 -25.44 -20.16
CA LEU A 383 12.07 -26.06 -18.86
C LEU A 383 13.58 -26.04 -18.60
N SER A 384 14.04 -25.15 -17.73
CA SER A 384 15.45 -24.98 -17.41
C SER A 384 15.69 -25.34 -15.95
N LEU A 385 16.51 -26.36 -15.73
CA LEU A 385 16.80 -26.97 -14.44
C LEU A 385 18.33 -27.08 -14.21
N PRO A 386 19.11 -25.98 -14.37
CA PRO A 386 20.55 -26.09 -14.26
C PRO A 386 21.02 -26.36 -12.84
N GLU A 387 22.17 -27.03 -12.70
CA GLU A 387 22.88 -27.29 -11.43
C GLU A 387 22.07 -28.10 -10.38
N ASN A 388 20.98 -28.76 -10.76
CA ASN A 388 20.16 -29.57 -9.85
C ASN A 388 20.79 -30.98 -9.65
N LYS A 389 21.84 -31.05 -8.83
CA LYS A 389 22.61 -32.27 -8.59
C LYS A 389 21.83 -33.36 -7.86
N ASN A 390 20.73 -33.00 -7.18
CA ASN A 390 19.86 -33.94 -6.47
C ASN A 390 18.67 -34.44 -7.29
N LEU A 391 18.46 -33.90 -8.49
CA LEU A 391 17.43 -34.36 -9.41
C LEU A 391 17.84 -35.69 -10.05
N LYS A 392 17.13 -36.78 -9.71
CA LYS A 392 17.50 -38.14 -10.11
C LYS A 392 16.87 -38.59 -11.43
N GLU A 393 15.63 -38.10 -11.67
CA GLU A 393 14.88 -38.47 -12.88
C GLU A 393 13.89 -37.34 -13.26
N LEU A 394 13.51 -37.32 -14.54
CA LEU A 394 12.45 -36.50 -15.06
C LEU A 394 11.14 -37.30 -15.09
N PRO A 395 9.96 -36.70 -14.78
CA PRO A 395 8.68 -37.37 -14.98
C PRO A 395 8.39 -37.59 -16.48
N LYS A 396 7.92 -38.80 -16.85
CA LYS A 396 7.59 -39.16 -18.24
C LYS A 396 6.51 -38.25 -18.84
N GLU A 397 5.66 -37.66 -17.99
CA GLU A 397 4.57 -36.73 -18.35
C GLU A 397 5.07 -35.49 -19.10
N ILE A 398 6.38 -35.15 -19.00
CA ILE A 398 7.01 -34.09 -19.79
C ILE A 398 6.89 -34.38 -21.30
N ALA A 399 6.88 -35.64 -21.71
CA ALA A 399 6.66 -36.01 -23.11
C ALA A 399 5.29 -35.55 -23.65
N ASN A 400 4.30 -35.37 -22.77
CA ASN A 400 2.95 -34.95 -23.13
C ASN A 400 2.79 -33.42 -23.34
N LEU A 401 3.89 -32.64 -23.22
CA LEU A 401 3.86 -31.19 -23.37
C LEU A 401 3.98 -30.81 -24.86
N PRO A 402 2.92 -30.29 -25.51
CA PRO A 402 2.90 -30.10 -26.96
C PRO A 402 3.87 -29.02 -27.46
N ASN A 403 4.11 -27.99 -26.63
CA ASN A 403 4.85 -26.79 -27.00
C ASN A 403 6.29 -26.77 -26.45
N LEU A 404 6.71 -27.81 -25.71
CA LEU A 404 8.03 -27.84 -25.08
C LEU A 404 9.13 -27.98 -26.13
N SER A 405 9.98 -26.95 -26.21
CA SER A 405 11.07 -26.85 -27.16
C SER A 405 12.46 -27.03 -26.54
N VAL A 406 12.59 -26.72 -25.22
CA VAL A 406 13.89 -26.77 -24.56
C VAL A 406 13.78 -27.44 -23.20
N ILE A 407 14.65 -28.41 -22.94
CA ILE A 407 14.98 -28.91 -21.61
C ILE A 407 16.47 -28.65 -21.38
N ASN A 408 16.78 -27.79 -20.38
CA ASN A 408 18.15 -27.47 -19.99
C ASN A 408 18.49 -28.11 -18.65
N LEU A 409 19.45 -29.00 -18.62
CA LEU A 409 19.94 -29.77 -17.47
C LEU A 409 21.43 -29.51 -17.17
N LYS A 410 22.01 -28.44 -17.72
CA LYS A 410 23.46 -28.16 -17.60
C LYS A 410 23.91 -28.09 -16.14
N GLY A 411 25.02 -28.79 -15.86
CA GLY A 411 25.56 -28.85 -14.49
C GLY A 411 24.71 -29.61 -13.47
N SER A 412 23.63 -30.23 -13.88
CA SER A 412 22.75 -31.04 -13.01
C SER A 412 23.38 -32.42 -12.75
N ASN A 413 22.62 -33.37 -12.21
CA ASN A 413 23.06 -34.71 -11.95
C ASN A 413 23.50 -35.40 -13.25
N PRO A 414 24.78 -35.81 -13.44
CA PRO A 414 25.24 -36.45 -14.67
C PRO A 414 24.58 -37.81 -14.93
N ASN A 415 24.03 -38.44 -13.89
CA ASN A 415 23.33 -39.73 -13.96
C ASN A 415 21.79 -39.55 -13.91
N ILE A 416 21.30 -38.38 -14.30
CA ILE A 416 19.84 -38.12 -14.33
C ILE A 416 19.17 -39.09 -15.33
N LYS A 417 18.14 -39.78 -14.88
CA LYS A 417 17.34 -40.64 -15.74
C LYS A 417 16.35 -39.81 -16.54
N ILE A 418 16.46 -39.87 -17.85
CA ILE A 418 15.51 -39.27 -18.80
C ILE A 418 14.64 -40.40 -19.35
N PRO A 419 13.31 -40.39 -19.14
CA PRO A 419 12.41 -41.40 -19.67
C PRO A 419 12.49 -41.56 -21.20
N ASP A 420 12.33 -42.82 -21.70
CA ASP A 420 12.36 -43.10 -23.12
C ASP A 420 11.33 -42.31 -23.93
N GLU A 421 10.18 -41.98 -23.34
CA GLU A 421 9.14 -41.17 -23.96
C GLU A 421 9.63 -39.75 -24.29
N ILE A 422 10.47 -39.17 -23.43
CA ILE A 422 11.08 -37.85 -23.65
C ILE A 422 12.18 -37.94 -24.71
N LEU A 423 13.03 -38.99 -24.63
CA LEU A 423 14.10 -39.21 -25.62
C LEU A 423 13.53 -39.41 -27.02
N LYS A 424 12.52 -40.28 -27.19
CA LYS A 424 11.81 -40.48 -28.45
C LYS A 424 11.22 -39.20 -29.02
N LYS A 425 10.66 -38.35 -28.13
CA LYS A 425 10.16 -37.07 -28.57
C LYS A 425 11.26 -36.13 -29.03
N ALA A 426 12.41 -36.11 -28.36
CA ALA A 426 13.55 -35.28 -28.76
C ALA A 426 14.22 -35.78 -30.06
N GLU A 427 14.14 -37.08 -30.37
CA GLU A 427 14.62 -37.69 -31.61
C GLU A 427 13.68 -37.42 -32.81
N ASP A 428 12.42 -37.10 -32.58
CA ASP A 428 11.47 -36.74 -33.63
C ASP A 428 11.76 -35.32 -34.16
N PRO A 429 12.19 -35.17 -35.43
CA PRO A 429 12.50 -33.88 -36.02
C PRO A 429 11.30 -32.90 -36.05
N GLN A 430 10.07 -33.40 -35.96
CA GLN A 430 8.86 -32.58 -35.98
C GLN A 430 8.53 -32.06 -34.60
N SER A 431 9.08 -32.61 -33.51
CA SER A 431 8.80 -32.18 -32.15
C SER A 431 9.45 -30.85 -31.79
N GLY A 432 10.61 -30.53 -32.40
CA GLY A 432 11.41 -29.35 -32.08
C GLY A 432 11.99 -29.33 -30.67
N LEU A 433 11.97 -30.44 -29.94
CA LEU A 433 12.49 -30.55 -28.59
C LEU A 433 14.01 -30.73 -28.57
N HIS A 434 14.71 -29.85 -27.84
CA HIS A 434 16.17 -29.96 -27.63
C HIS A 434 16.46 -30.16 -26.14
N ILE A 435 17.36 -31.12 -25.83
CA ILE A 435 17.81 -31.40 -24.46
C ILE A 435 19.30 -31.03 -24.36
N PHE A 436 19.61 -30.11 -23.39
CA PHE A 436 20.99 -29.70 -23.11
C PHE A 436 21.43 -30.32 -21.79
N LEU A 437 22.47 -31.16 -21.85
CA LEU A 437 23.02 -31.86 -20.68
C LEU A 437 24.29 -31.18 -20.16
N ASP A 438 25.21 -30.73 -21.03
CA ASP A 438 26.45 -29.99 -20.74
C ASP A 438 26.87 -29.10 -21.92
#